data_21b9e6bd1b6b2fb059b276f8fa91ac8d
#
_entry.id   21b9e6bd1b6b2fb059b276f8fa91ac8d
#
_cell.length_a   1.000
_cell.length_b   1.000
_cell.length_c   1.000
_cell.angle_alpha   90.00
_cell.angle_beta   90.00
_cell.angle_gamma   90.00
#
_symmetry.space_group_name_H-M   'P 1'
#
loop_
_entity.id
_entity.type
_entity.pdbx_description
1 polymer ?
#
loop_
_entity_poly.entity_id
_entity_poly.type
_entity_poly.pdbx_seq_one_letter_code
_entity_poly.pdbx_strand_id
1 'polypeptide(L)'
;MTKSGRFASLVLWGPPGTGKTTIARLLAQHTGLFFDQISAVFSGVADLRKSFEAAKQRREQGQGTLLFVDEIHRFNRSQQDAFLPYVEDGTVILVGATTENPSFELNSALLSRCQVLVLNRLDDAAMEQLLERAEAEERVSLPLDEDARNALRAMADGDGRYLLNLAEELFAVGGDKKLDTSALAAAVQRRAPVYDKGQDGHFNLISALHKSLRGSDTDASLY
;
A
#
# COMPACT_ATOMS: atom_id res chain seq x y z
N MET A 1 11.44 19.92 -1.16
CA MET A 1 10.62 21.01 -1.75
C MET A 1 11.55 21.89 -2.55
N THR A 2 11.36 21.95 -3.85
CA THR A 2 12.10 22.92 -4.69
C THR A 2 11.60 24.32 -4.38
N LYS A 3 12.50 25.33 -4.40
CA LYS A 3 12.20 26.75 -4.12
C LYS A 3 11.09 27.38 -4.99
N SER A 4 10.51 26.63 -5.93
CA SER A 4 9.48 27.09 -6.89
C SER A 4 8.06 26.58 -6.57
N GLY A 5 7.83 25.92 -5.44
CA GLY A 5 6.51 25.36 -5.11
C GLY A 5 6.05 24.20 -6.02
N ARG A 6 6.89 23.75 -6.96
CA ARG A 6 6.60 22.60 -7.82
C ARG A 6 7.08 21.33 -7.15
N PHE A 7 6.18 20.38 -7.04
CA PHE A 7 6.47 19.02 -6.58
C PHE A 7 7.20 18.26 -7.70
N ALA A 8 8.31 17.59 -7.37
CA ALA A 8 8.94 16.66 -8.30
C ALA A 8 8.12 15.37 -8.36
N SER A 9 8.14 14.68 -9.49
CA SER A 9 7.58 13.34 -9.60
C SER A 9 8.28 12.38 -8.65
N LEU A 10 7.55 11.40 -8.11
CA LEU A 10 8.01 10.51 -7.05
C LEU A 10 7.81 9.05 -7.44
N VAL A 11 8.65 8.18 -6.92
CA VAL A 11 8.42 6.74 -6.85
C VAL A 11 8.41 6.33 -5.38
N LEU A 12 7.27 5.86 -4.89
CA LEU A 12 7.11 5.33 -3.54
C LEU A 12 7.40 3.83 -3.57
N TRP A 13 8.52 3.44 -3.02
CA TRP A 13 8.96 2.05 -2.96
C TRP A 13 8.87 1.51 -1.54
N GLY A 14 8.22 0.38 -1.36
CA GLY A 14 8.14 -0.28 -0.05
C GLY A 14 7.10 -1.39 0.00
N PRO A 15 7.06 -2.16 1.10
CA PRO A 15 6.13 -3.27 1.30
C PRO A 15 4.67 -2.86 1.16
N PRO A 16 3.73 -3.80 0.99
CA PRO A 16 2.30 -3.52 1.04
C PRO A 16 1.92 -2.92 2.39
N GLY A 17 0.78 -2.22 2.45
CA GLY A 17 0.22 -1.65 3.67
C GLY A 17 0.98 -0.46 4.29
N THR A 18 2.06 0.03 3.68
CA THR A 18 2.86 1.18 4.19
C THR A 18 2.29 2.56 3.87
N GLY A 19 1.08 2.61 3.30
CA GLY A 19 0.37 3.87 3.05
C GLY A 19 0.73 4.60 1.75
N LYS A 20 1.35 3.96 0.76
CA LYS A 20 1.73 4.57 -0.53
C LYS A 20 0.59 5.35 -1.18
N THR A 21 -0.59 4.75 -1.32
CA THR A 21 -1.77 5.40 -1.91
C THR A 21 -2.28 6.56 -1.04
N THR A 22 -2.25 6.39 0.28
CA THR A 22 -2.67 7.43 1.24
C THR A 22 -1.77 8.65 1.14
N ILE A 23 -0.44 8.45 1.09
CA ILE A 23 0.54 9.52 0.91
C ILE A 23 0.26 10.28 -0.39
N ALA A 24 0.04 9.58 -1.50
CA ALA A 24 -0.25 10.21 -2.78
C ALA A 24 -1.53 11.07 -2.76
N ARG A 25 -2.60 10.58 -2.10
CA ARG A 25 -3.85 11.34 -1.92
C ARG A 25 -3.66 12.59 -1.06
N LEU A 26 -2.95 12.45 0.06
CA LEU A 26 -2.62 13.59 0.93
C LEU A 26 -1.77 14.63 0.21
N LEU A 27 -0.79 14.21 -0.61
CA LEU A 27 0.01 15.11 -1.43
C LEU A 27 -0.86 15.89 -2.42
N ALA A 28 -1.79 15.23 -3.12
CA ALA A 28 -2.71 15.89 -4.04
C ALA A 28 -3.59 16.93 -3.32
N GLN A 29 -4.15 16.57 -2.16
CA GLN A 29 -4.97 17.49 -1.36
C GLN A 29 -4.19 18.72 -0.90
N HIS A 30 -2.98 18.54 -0.36
CA HIS A 30 -2.15 19.64 0.14
C HIS A 30 -1.62 20.56 -0.96
N THR A 31 -1.48 20.05 -2.18
CA THR A 31 -0.98 20.82 -3.32
C THR A 31 -2.08 21.39 -4.20
N GLY A 32 -3.35 21.07 -3.92
CA GLY A 32 -4.50 21.47 -4.73
C GLY A 32 -4.54 20.82 -6.12
N LEU A 33 -3.77 19.74 -6.33
CA LEU A 33 -3.75 18.99 -7.58
C LEU A 33 -4.95 18.05 -7.68
N PHE A 34 -5.44 17.87 -8.89
CA PHE A 34 -6.40 16.81 -9.15
C PHE A 34 -5.73 15.44 -9.00
N PHE A 35 -6.31 14.58 -8.16
CA PHE A 35 -5.82 13.21 -7.98
C PHE A 35 -6.44 12.29 -9.02
N ASP A 36 -5.62 11.79 -9.94
CA ASP A 36 -5.98 10.76 -10.91
C ASP A 36 -5.27 9.46 -10.56
N GLN A 37 -5.94 8.33 -10.65
CA GLN A 37 -5.39 7.03 -10.22
C GLN A 37 -5.52 5.98 -11.32
N ILE A 38 -4.42 5.31 -11.61
CA ILE A 38 -4.34 4.17 -12.52
C ILE A 38 -3.71 2.99 -11.78
N SER A 39 -4.22 1.78 -12.01
CA SER A 39 -3.57 0.54 -11.59
C SER A 39 -2.91 -0.10 -12.81
N ALA A 40 -1.59 -0.31 -12.75
CA ALA A 40 -0.87 -0.93 -13.86
C ALA A 40 -1.25 -2.41 -14.07
N VAL A 41 -1.90 -3.04 -13.08
CA VAL A 41 -2.42 -4.41 -13.19
C VAL A 41 -3.63 -4.50 -14.11
N PHE A 42 -4.51 -3.48 -14.08
CA PHE A 42 -5.79 -3.50 -14.80
C PHE A 42 -5.86 -2.54 -15.98
N SER A 43 -4.87 -1.66 -16.15
CA SER A 43 -4.89 -0.59 -17.14
C SER A 43 -3.95 -0.86 -18.30
N GLY A 44 -4.41 -0.51 -19.50
CA GLY A 44 -3.63 -0.62 -20.73
C GLY A 44 -3.20 0.74 -21.29
N VAL A 45 -2.64 0.71 -22.52
CA VAL A 45 -2.20 1.92 -23.24
C VAL A 45 -3.36 2.89 -23.48
N ALA A 46 -4.57 2.37 -23.71
CA ALA A 46 -5.75 3.21 -23.93
C ALA A 46 -6.13 4.04 -22.69
N ASP A 47 -6.02 3.43 -21.51
CA ASP A 47 -6.31 4.10 -20.24
C ASP A 47 -5.26 5.17 -19.93
N LEU A 48 -3.99 4.89 -20.18
CA LEU A 48 -2.91 5.89 -20.06
C LEU A 48 -3.18 7.11 -20.96
N ARG A 49 -3.50 6.88 -22.24
CA ARG A 49 -3.82 7.98 -23.18
C ARG A 49 -4.99 8.82 -22.67
N LYS A 50 -6.05 8.17 -22.20
CA LYS A 50 -7.23 8.84 -21.66
C LYS A 50 -6.89 9.73 -20.46
N SER A 51 -6.08 9.24 -19.51
CA SER A 51 -5.62 10.04 -18.36
C SER A 51 -4.74 11.20 -18.80
N PHE A 52 -3.83 11.02 -19.75
CA PHE A 52 -2.98 12.09 -20.25
C PHE A 52 -3.78 13.20 -20.97
N GLU A 53 -4.75 12.83 -21.81
CA GLU A 53 -5.62 13.81 -22.47
C GLU A 53 -6.48 14.58 -21.44
N ALA A 54 -7.02 13.89 -20.45
CA ALA A 54 -7.77 14.53 -19.37
C ALA A 54 -6.87 15.47 -18.53
N ALA A 55 -5.61 15.10 -18.29
CA ALA A 55 -4.64 15.96 -17.60
C ALA A 55 -4.29 17.21 -18.40
N LYS A 56 -4.15 17.11 -19.74
CA LYS A 56 -3.96 18.28 -20.62
C LYS A 56 -5.13 19.25 -20.53
N GLN A 57 -6.35 18.74 -20.65
CA GLN A 57 -7.57 19.56 -20.55
C GLN A 57 -7.66 20.27 -19.21
N ARG A 58 -7.35 19.58 -18.10
CA ARG A 58 -7.31 20.22 -16.76
C ARG A 58 -6.25 21.31 -16.69
N ARG A 59 -5.06 21.06 -17.26
CA ARG A 59 -3.98 22.06 -17.30
C ARG A 59 -4.36 23.33 -18.06
N GLU A 60 -5.08 23.21 -19.18
CA GLU A 60 -5.61 24.34 -19.93
C GLU A 60 -6.61 25.17 -19.10
N GLN A 61 -7.28 24.54 -18.15
CA GLN A 61 -8.19 25.16 -17.17
C GLN A 61 -7.49 25.66 -15.90
N GLY A 62 -6.14 25.58 -15.87
CA GLY A 62 -5.33 26.04 -14.72
C GLY A 62 -5.22 25.02 -13.58
N GLN A 63 -5.73 23.78 -13.74
CA GLN A 63 -5.65 22.74 -12.73
C GLN A 63 -4.57 21.71 -13.07
N GLY A 64 -3.56 21.57 -12.20
CA GLY A 64 -2.55 20.51 -12.32
C GLY A 64 -3.09 19.14 -11.93
N THR A 65 -2.45 18.08 -12.44
CA THR A 65 -2.83 16.69 -12.16
C THR A 65 -1.68 15.95 -11.47
N LEU A 66 -1.96 15.32 -10.31
CA LEU A 66 -1.14 14.29 -9.72
C LEU A 66 -1.65 12.93 -10.22
N LEU A 67 -0.86 12.26 -11.06
CA LEU A 67 -1.18 10.94 -11.58
C LEU A 67 -0.52 9.89 -10.68
N PHE A 68 -1.33 9.20 -9.90
CA PHE A 68 -0.91 8.07 -9.08
C PHE A 68 -0.99 6.78 -9.90
N VAL A 69 0.12 6.05 -9.98
CA VAL A 69 0.20 4.78 -10.70
C VAL A 69 0.54 3.67 -9.70
N ASP A 70 -0.44 2.84 -9.39
CA ASP A 70 -0.24 1.70 -8.50
C ASP A 70 0.41 0.55 -9.25
N GLU A 71 1.37 -0.13 -8.59
CA GLU A 71 2.17 -1.23 -9.14
C GLU A 71 2.84 -0.87 -10.48
N ILE A 72 3.44 0.32 -10.56
CA ILE A 72 4.02 0.90 -11.79
C ILE A 72 5.01 -0.03 -12.49
N HIS A 73 5.67 -0.94 -11.76
CA HIS A 73 6.58 -1.94 -12.30
C HIS A 73 5.89 -2.96 -13.23
N ARG A 74 4.57 -3.08 -13.19
CA ARG A 74 3.80 -3.95 -14.08
C ARG A 74 3.67 -3.40 -15.50
N PHE A 75 3.91 -2.12 -15.70
CA PHE A 75 3.98 -1.55 -17.03
C PHE A 75 5.27 -1.98 -17.73
N ASN A 76 5.16 -2.40 -19.01
CA ASN A 76 6.31 -2.68 -19.84
C ASN A 76 7.09 -1.40 -20.20
N ARG A 77 8.28 -1.54 -20.77
CA ARG A 77 9.15 -0.39 -21.10
C ARG A 77 8.47 0.65 -21.97
N SER A 78 7.74 0.24 -23.00
CA SER A 78 7.04 1.15 -23.91
C SER A 78 5.93 1.94 -23.19
N GLN A 79 5.23 1.31 -22.25
CA GLN A 79 4.22 1.98 -21.41
C GLN A 79 4.88 2.95 -20.42
N GLN A 80 6.04 2.58 -19.87
CA GLN A 80 6.82 3.48 -18.99
C GLN A 80 7.36 4.69 -19.78
N ASP A 81 7.81 4.49 -21.02
CA ASP A 81 8.27 5.59 -21.90
C ASP A 81 7.13 6.57 -22.24
N ALA A 82 5.89 6.10 -22.29
CA ALA A 82 4.74 6.95 -22.56
C ALA A 82 4.49 8.04 -21.51
N PHE A 83 5.03 7.91 -20.29
CA PHE A 83 4.95 8.94 -19.26
C PHE A 83 5.92 10.10 -19.51
N LEU A 84 7.04 9.86 -20.19
CA LEU A 84 8.15 10.82 -20.27
C LEU A 84 7.73 12.20 -20.78
N PRO A 85 7.01 12.35 -21.91
CA PRO A 85 6.64 13.66 -22.41
C PRO A 85 5.80 14.45 -21.42
N TYR A 86 4.88 13.78 -20.72
CA TYR A 86 3.92 14.42 -19.80
C TYR A 86 4.52 14.75 -18.43
N VAL A 87 5.55 14.03 -18.03
CA VAL A 87 6.33 14.32 -16.81
C VAL A 87 7.31 15.48 -17.10
N GLU A 88 7.94 15.48 -18.27
CA GLU A 88 8.90 16.52 -18.67
C GLU A 88 8.25 17.88 -18.85
N ASP A 89 7.11 17.93 -19.52
CA ASP A 89 6.40 19.19 -19.76
C ASP A 89 5.54 19.63 -18.55
N GLY A 90 5.45 18.79 -17.52
CA GLY A 90 4.69 19.06 -16.30
C GLY A 90 3.16 18.97 -16.49
N THR A 91 2.67 18.29 -17.53
CA THR A 91 1.25 17.98 -17.70
C THR A 91 0.76 17.11 -16.56
N VAL A 92 1.57 16.16 -16.10
CA VAL A 92 1.31 15.38 -14.90
C VAL A 92 2.49 15.43 -13.94
N ILE A 93 2.20 15.41 -12.64
CA ILE A 93 3.14 15.05 -11.60
C ILE A 93 2.92 13.58 -11.32
N LEU A 94 3.91 12.74 -11.68
CA LEU A 94 3.81 11.30 -11.49
C LEU A 94 4.13 10.93 -10.05
N VAL A 95 3.29 10.10 -9.44
CA VAL A 95 3.58 9.39 -8.20
C VAL A 95 3.40 7.89 -8.46
N GLY A 96 4.48 7.19 -8.77
CA GLY A 96 4.49 5.74 -8.95
C GLY A 96 4.58 5.03 -7.61
N ALA A 97 3.82 3.95 -7.41
CA ALA A 97 3.96 3.06 -6.27
C ALA A 97 4.43 1.68 -6.73
N THR A 98 5.34 1.08 -5.97
CA THR A 98 5.87 -0.24 -6.27
C THR A 98 6.29 -0.98 -5.01
N THR A 99 6.15 -2.29 -5.00
CA THR A 99 6.72 -3.20 -3.99
C THR A 99 8.09 -3.74 -4.42
N GLU A 100 8.40 -3.68 -5.71
CA GLU A 100 9.64 -4.17 -6.29
C GLU A 100 10.72 -3.07 -6.34
N ASN A 101 11.99 -3.47 -6.41
CA ASN A 101 13.09 -2.51 -6.47
C ASN A 101 13.04 -1.72 -7.79
N PRO A 102 12.79 -0.40 -7.73
CA PRO A 102 12.60 0.42 -8.92
C PRO A 102 13.83 0.47 -9.84
N SER A 103 15.03 0.25 -9.30
CA SER A 103 16.26 0.25 -10.10
C SER A 103 16.35 -0.91 -11.10
N PHE A 104 15.61 -1.99 -10.86
CA PHE A 104 15.56 -3.14 -11.76
C PHE A 104 14.34 -3.13 -12.67
N GLU A 105 13.22 -2.58 -12.17
CA GLU A 105 11.93 -2.69 -12.82
C GLU A 105 11.54 -1.47 -13.66
N LEU A 106 12.04 -0.29 -13.30
CA LEU A 106 11.73 0.93 -14.03
C LEU A 106 12.86 1.33 -14.97
N ASN A 107 12.49 1.90 -16.12
CA ASN A 107 13.50 2.40 -17.04
C ASN A 107 14.26 3.59 -16.46
N SER A 108 15.53 3.72 -16.83
CA SER A 108 16.42 4.77 -16.33
C SER A 108 15.96 6.18 -16.70
N ALA A 109 15.28 6.34 -17.83
CA ALA A 109 14.76 7.61 -18.30
C ALA A 109 13.64 8.12 -17.37
N LEU A 110 12.75 7.24 -16.92
CA LEU A 110 11.70 7.57 -15.96
C LEU A 110 12.29 7.83 -14.57
N LEU A 111 13.20 6.97 -14.10
CA LEU A 111 13.86 7.11 -12.80
C LEU A 111 14.64 8.42 -12.67
N SER A 112 15.31 8.86 -13.74
CA SER A 112 16.08 10.13 -13.71
C SER A 112 15.20 11.37 -13.51
N ARG A 113 13.89 11.25 -13.71
CA ARG A 113 12.89 12.33 -13.57
C ARG A 113 12.05 12.21 -12.30
N CYS A 114 12.27 11.17 -11.51
CA CYS A 114 11.54 10.90 -10.29
C CYS A 114 12.48 10.82 -9.10
N GLN A 115 12.03 11.31 -7.95
CA GLN A 115 12.71 11.04 -6.68
C GLN A 115 12.17 9.73 -6.11
N VAL A 116 13.06 8.80 -5.77
CA VAL A 116 12.66 7.55 -5.09
C VAL A 116 12.60 7.79 -3.59
N LEU A 117 11.46 7.48 -2.99
CA LEU A 117 11.25 7.50 -1.55
C LEU A 117 11.01 6.06 -1.08
N VAL A 118 11.86 5.61 -0.16
CA VAL A 118 11.74 4.28 0.44
C VAL A 118 10.81 4.37 1.64
N LEU A 119 9.79 3.52 1.66
CA LEU A 119 8.86 3.36 2.78
C LEU A 119 9.15 2.03 3.46
N ASN A 120 9.45 2.10 4.73
CA ASN A 120 9.66 0.92 5.56
C ASN A 120 8.33 0.37 6.08
N ARG A 121 8.35 -0.86 6.59
CA ARG A 121 7.24 -1.39 7.38
C ARG A 121 6.92 -0.45 8.53
N LEU A 122 5.66 -0.39 8.91
CA LEU A 122 5.24 0.38 10.07
C LEU A 122 5.82 -0.27 11.33
N ASP A 123 6.36 0.56 12.21
CA ASP A 123 6.80 0.12 13.54
C ASP A 123 5.62 -0.07 14.50
N ASP A 124 5.88 -0.65 15.66
CA ASP A 124 4.85 -0.93 16.67
C ASP A 124 4.11 0.34 17.12
N ALA A 125 4.81 1.47 17.20
CA ALA A 125 4.19 2.73 17.61
C ALA A 125 3.23 3.26 16.53
N ALA A 126 3.61 3.16 15.26
CA ALA A 126 2.74 3.54 14.14
C ALA A 126 1.54 2.60 14.00
N MET A 127 1.75 1.30 14.23
CA MET A 127 0.67 0.30 14.24
C MET A 127 -0.33 0.57 15.37
N GLU A 128 0.16 0.91 16.57
CA GLU A 128 -0.71 1.29 17.69
C GLU A 128 -1.53 2.54 17.36
N GLN A 129 -0.91 3.59 16.81
CA GLN A 129 -1.64 4.78 16.38
C GLN A 129 -2.72 4.51 15.34
N LEU A 130 -2.51 3.51 14.46
CA LEU A 130 -3.54 3.09 13.50
C LEU A 130 -4.74 2.46 14.23
N LEU A 131 -4.51 1.61 15.22
CA LEU A 131 -5.57 1.01 16.02
C LEU A 131 -6.33 2.06 16.82
N GLU A 132 -5.63 2.99 17.49
CA GLU A 132 -6.26 4.10 18.24
C GLU A 132 -7.15 4.96 17.32
N ARG A 133 -6.71 5.24 16.09
CA ARG A 133 -7.52 5.98 15.11
C ARG A 133 -8.73 5.20 14.65
N ALA A 134 -8.59 3.89 14.43
CA ALA A 134 -9.70 3.03 14.05
C ALA A 134 -10.75 2.97 15.19
N GLU A 135 -10.31 2.82 16.44
CA GLU A 135 -11.19 2.85 17.62
C GLU A 135 -11.92 4.20 17.78
N ALA A 136 -11.21 5.30 17.51
CA ALA A 136 -11.80 6.64 17.56
C ALA A 136 -12.85 6.87 16.46
N GLU A 137 -12.61 6.36 15.26
CA GLU A 137 -13.55 6.45 14.12
C GLU A 137 -14.80 5.61 14.36
N GLU A 138 -14.63 4.36 14.79
CA GLU A 138 -15.71 3.43 15.13
C GLU A 138 -16.41 3.79 16.44
N ARG A 139 -15.80 4.64 17.29
CA ARG A 139 -16.27 5.00 18.63
C ARG A 139 -16.44 3.81 19.57
N VAL A 140 -15.66 2.77 19.32
CA VAL A 140 -15.66 1.52 20.08
C VAL A 140 -14.22 1.07 20.27
N SER A 141 -13.85 0.64 21.48
CA SER A 141 -12.55 0.03 21.72
C SER A 141 -12.54 -1.43 21.25
N LEU A 142 -11.40 -1.87 20.73
CA LEU A 142 -11.21 -3.27 20.39
C LEU A 142 -11.36 -4.15 21.63
N PRO A 143 -12.11 -5.27 21.55
CA PRO A 143 -12.35 -6.16 22.69
C PRO A 143 -11.12 -7.04 22.95
N LEU A 144 -9.95 -6.44 23.18
CA LEU A 144 -8.68 -7.14 23.36
C LEU A 144 -8.08 -6.80 24.73
N ASP A 145 -7.42 -7.77 25.36
CA ASP A 145 -6.47 -7.46 26.43
C ASP A 145 -5.13 -6.96 25.84
N GLU A 146 -4.19 -6.58 26.70
CA GLU A 146 -2.92 -6.00 26.26
C GLU A 146 -2.06 -7.01 25.47
N ASP A 147 -2.04 -8.27 25.90
CA ASP A 147 -1.28 -9.33 25.24
C ASP A 147 -1.88 -9.66 23.86
N ALA A 148 -3.19 -9.75 23.75
CA ALA A 148 -3.87 -9.95 22.47
C ALA A 148 -3.69 -8.75 21.53
N ARG A 149 -3.67 -7.52 22.05
CA ARG A 149 -3.39 -6.31 21.26
C ARG A 149 -1.97 -6.31 20.71
N ASN A 150 -0.99 -6.72 21.51
CA ASN A 150 0.38 -6.91 21.08
C ASN A 150 0.48 -8.02 20.01
N ALA A 151 -0.21 -9.14 20.22
CA ALA A 151 -0.25 -10.24 19.26
C ALA A 151 -0.89 -9.81 17.92
N LEU A 152 -1.96 -9.01 17.94
CA LEU A 152 -2.59 -8.47 16.73
C LEU A 152 -1.60 -7.64 15.88
N ARG A 153 -0.83 -6.76 16.52
CA ARG A 153 0.21 -5.98 15.82
C ARG A 153 1.31 -6.87 15.25
N ALA A 154 1.76 -7.84 16.04
CA ALA A 154 2.77 -8.81 15.59
C ALA A 154 2.29 -9.64 14.40
N MET A 155 1.01 -10.05 14.36
CA MET A 155 0.42 -10.75 13.22
C MET A 155 0.41 -9.90 11.95
N ALA A 156 0.18 -8.61 12.06
CA ALA A 156 0.15 -7.70 10.92
C ALA A 156 1.56 -7.35 10.38
N ASP A 157 2.63 -7.60 11.13
CA ASP A 157 4.04 -7.49 10.70
C ASP A 157 4.35 -6.18 9.94
N GLY A 158 3.83 -5.05 10.44
CA GLY A 158 4.05 -3.73 9.85
C GLY A 158 3.23 -3.42 8.59
N ASP A 159 2.25 -4.27 8.22
CA ASP A 159 1.25 -4.00 7.18
C ASP A 159 0.01 -3.35 7.82
N GLY A 160 -0.10 -2.01 7.67
CA GLY A 160 -1.24 -1.27 8.24
C GLY A 160 -2.58 -1.60 7.60
N ARG A 161 -2.63 -2.05 6.34
CA ARG A 161 -3.87 -2.48 5.69
C ARG A 161 -4.36 -3.78 6.32
N TYR A 162 -3.45 -4.74 6.48
CA TYR A 162 -3.79 -6.02 7.10
C TYR A 162 -4.21 -5.82 8.56
N LEU A 163 -3.51 -4.96 9.31
CA LEU A 163 -3.92 -4.60 10.67
C LEU A 163 -5.35 -4.06 10.75
N LEU A 164 -5.69 -3.10 9.88
CA LEU A 164 -7.02 -2.51 9.85
C LEU A 164 -8.10 -3.52 9.45
N ASN A 165 -7.82 -4.42 8.51
CA ASN A 165 -8.74 -5.49 8.16
C ASN A 165 -9.01 -6.43 9.36
N LEU A 166 -7.96 -6.79 10.11
CA LEU A 166 -8.12 -7.59 11.33
C LEU A 166 -8.91 -6.83 12.41
N ALA A 167 -8.66 -5.52 12.56
CA ALA A 167 -9.40 -4.69 13.51
C ALA A 167 -10.89 -4.58 13.14
N GLU A 168 -11.23 -4.40 11.86
CA GLU A 168 -12.61 -4.37 11.36
C GLU A 168 -13.35 -5.67 11.70
N GLU A 169 -12.68 -6.82 11.52
CA GLU A 169 -13.25 -8.11 11.91
C GLU A 169 -13.53 -8.21 13.41
N LEU A 170 -12.63 -7.69 14.23
CA LEU A 170 -12.77 -7.72 15.68
C LEU A 170 -13.87 -6.76 16.18
N PHE A 171 -14.04 -5.59 15.56
CA PHE A 171 -15.19 -4.71 15.85
C PHE A 171 -16.52 -5.41 15.58
N ALA A 172 -16.59 -6.26 14.54
CA ALA A 172 -17.80 -7.00 14.20
C ALA A 172 -18.10 -8.16 15.16
N VAL A 173 -17.12 -8.68 15.91
CA VAL A 173 -17.33 -9.75 16.88
C VAL A 173 -18.19 -9.26 18.05
N GLY A 174 -18.03 -8.00 18.47
CA GLY A 174 -18.74 -7.40 19.60
C GLY A 174 -18.55 -8.18 20.90
N GLY A 175 -18.93 -7.61 22.02
CA GLY A 175 -18.95 -8.30 23.32
C GLY A 175 -18.24 -7.51 24.41
N ASP A 176 -18.77 -7.61 25.63
CA ASP A 176 -18.22 -6.92 26.82
C ASP A 176 -16.96 -7.59 27.37
N LYS A 177 -16.64 -8.80 26.90
CA LYS A 177 -15.48 -9.57 27.40
C LYS A 177 -14.28 -9.37 26.50
N LYS A 178 -13.17 -8.94 27.09
CA LYS A 178 -11.89 -8.84 26.40
C LYS A 178 -11.40 -10.23 25.97
N LEU A 179 -10.95 -10.31 24.73
CA LEU A 179 -10.34 -11.50 24.15
C LEU A 179 -8.88 -11.57 24.58
N ASP A 180 -8.46 -12.74 25.02
CA ASP A 180 -7.05 -13.08 25.20
C ASP A 180 -6.42 -13.51 23.88
N THR A 181 -5.11 -13.78 23.88
CA THR A 181 -4.36 -14.19 22.69
C THR A 181 -4.91 -15.44 22.03
N SER A 182 -5.44 -16.40 22.81
CA SER A 182 -5.99 -17.63 22.26
C SER A 182 -7.35 -17.41 21.58
N ALA A 183 -8.19 -16.58 22.18
CA ALA A 183 -9.48 -16.19 21.60
C ALA A 183 -9.31 -15.31 20.36
N LEU A 184 -8.31 -14.43 20.34
CA LEU A 184 -7.92 -13.67 19.15
C LEU A 184 -7.54 -14.60 17.99
N ALA A 185 -6.65 -15.56 18.23
CA ALA A 185 -6.22 -16.51 17.21
C ALA A 185 -7.40 -17.31 16.65
N ALA A 186 -8.31 -17.75 17.52
CA ALA A 186 -9.53 -18.46 17.11
C ALA A 186 -10.50 -17.56 16.30
N ALA A 187 -10.60 -16.28 16.64
CA ALA A 187 -11.46 -15.32 15.92
C ALA A 187 -10.93 -15.07 14.49
N VAL A 188 -9.63 -14.84 14.35
CA VAL A 188 -8.97 -14.62 13.06
C VAL A 188 -8.99 -15.87 12.18
N GLN A 189 -8.71 -17.06 12.73
CA GLN A 189 -8.70 -18.32 11.97
C GLN A 189 -10.08 -18.77 11.48
N ARG A 190 -11.15 -18.47 12.21
CA ARG A 190 -12.51 -18.88 11.80
C ARG A 190 -12.98 -18.25 10.50
N ARG A 191 -12.44 -17.10 10.09
CA ARG A 191 -12.84 -16.38 8.86
C ARG A 191 -11.88 -16.56 7.69
N ALA A 192 -10.67 -17.09 7.91
CA ALA A 192 -9.72 -17.38 6.85
C ALA A 192 -10.28 -18.29 5.72
N PRO A 193 -11.16 -19.29 5.98
CA PRO A 193 -11.70 -20.18 4.93
C PRO A 193 -12.64 -19.49 3.94
N VAL A 194 -13.19 -18.32 4.24
CA VAL A 194 -14.15 -17.64 3.34
C VAL A 194 -13.45 -16.83 2.25
N TYR A 195 -12.19 -16.47 2.45
CA TYR A 195 -11.42 -15.64 1.51
C TYR A 195 -10.55 -16.43 0.51
N ASP A 196 -10.39 -17.76 0.75
CA ASP A 196 -9.50 -18.62 -0.06
C ASP A 196 -10.21 -19.20 -1.30
N LYS A 197 -10.81 -18.32 -2.13
CA LYS A 197 -11.26 -18.68 -3.48
C LYS A 197 -10.24 -18.40 -4.58
N GLY A 198 -9.01 -18.03 -4.26
CA GLY A 198 -7.97 -17.72 -5.22
C GLY A 198 -6.57 -17.95 -4.68
N GLN A 199 -6.00 -19.13 -4.89
CA GLN A 199 -4.55 -19.45 -4.91
C GLN A 199 -3.62 -18.97 -3.77
N ASP A 200 -4.11 -18.35 -2.69
CA ASP A 200 -3.27 -17.83 -1.60
C ASP A 200 -2.72 -18.91 -0.65
N GLY A 201 -3.30 -20.11 -0.65
CA GLY A 201 -2.82 -21.25 0.15
C GLY A 201 -1.37 -21.63 -0.17
N HIS A 202 -0.93 -21.50 -1.42
CA HIS A 202 0.46 -21.77 -1.82
C HIS A 202 1.44 -20.72 -1.29
N PHE A 203 1.05 -19.43 -1.26
CA PHE A 203 1.90 -18.36 -0.75
C PHE A 203 2.11 -18.45 0.76
N ASN A 204 1.08 -18.84 1.51
CA ASN A 204 1.17 -19.00 2.96
C ASN A 204 2.06 -20.20 3.35
N LEU A 205 1.99 -21.31 2.64
CA LEU A 205 2.86 -22.47 2.83
C LEU A 205 4.32 -22.14 2.50
N ILE A 206 4.58 -21.44 1.39
CA ILE A 206 5.92 -21.01 1.01
C ILE A 206 6.47 -19.98 2.01
N SER A 207 5.65 -19.06 2.51
CA SER A 207 6.04 -18.09 3.53
C SER A 207 6.35 -18.77 4.87
N ALA A 208 5.55 -19.76 5.28
CA ALA A 208 5.79 -20.57 6.48
C ALA A 208 7.09 -21.38 6.35
N LEU A 209 7.32 -22.01 5.19
CA LEU A 209 8.54 -22.75 4.89
C LEU A 209 9.77 -21.80 4.94
N HIS A 210 9.70 -20.62 4.33
CA HIS A 210 10.79 -19.65 4.40
C HIS A 210 11.07 -19.15 5.82
N LYS A 211 10.04 -18.99 6.66
CA LYS A 211 10.20 -18.59 8.07
C LYS A 211 10.83 -19.70 8.89
N SER A 212 10.43 -20.96 8.71
CA SER A 212 11.01 -22.12 9.39
C SER A 212 12.46 -22.35 8.98
N LEU A 213 12.79 -22.23 7.69
CA LEU A 213 14.17 -22.32 7.21
C LEU A 213 15.07 -21.20 7.78
N ARG A 214 14.58 -19.96 7.89
CA ARG A 214 15.31 -18.85 8.54
C ARG A 214 15.47 -19.05 10.04
N GLY A 215 14.50 -19.69 10.70
CA GLY A 215 14.56 -20.03 12.13
C GLY A 215 15.39 -21.26 12.43
N SER A 216 15.93 -21.96 11.42
CA SER A 216 16.62 -23.26 11.56
C SER A 216 15.76 -24.32 12.27
N ASP A 217 14.44 -24.21 12.12
CA ASP A 217 13.47 -25.16 12.68
C ASP A 217 13.18 -26.25 11.63
N THR A 218 13.88 -27.36 11.77
CA THR A 218 13.81 -28.51 10.84
C THR A 218 12.47 -29.23 10.93
N ASP A 219 11.82 -29.25 12.09
CA ASP A 219 10.55 -29.96 12.28
C ASP A 219 9.40 -29.16 11.65
N ALA A 220 9.40 -27.84 11.81
CA ALA A 220 8.40 -26.95 11.17
C ALA A 220 8.57 -26.86 9.65
N SER A 221 9.72 -27.23 9.08
CA SER A 221 9.93 -27.20 7.63
C SER A 221 9.50 -28.49 6.92
N LEU A 222 9.18 -29.56 7.67
CA LEU A 222 8.73 -30.84 7.16
C LEU A 222 7.19 -31.00 7.18
N TYR A 223 6.47 -30.05 7.79
CA TYR A 223 5.01 -29.98 7.81
C TYR A 223 4.50 -29.00 6.75
#